data_0ea3cdeaa0a20d4d43abd203c18d6fef
#
_entry.id   0ea3cdeaa0a20d4d43abd203c18d6fef
#
_cell.length_a   1.000
_cell.length_b   1.000
_cell.length_c   1.000
_cell.angle_alpha   90.00
_cell.angle_beta   90.00
_cell.angle_gamma   90.00
#
_symmetry.space_group_name_H-M   'P 1'
#
loop_
_entity.id
_entity.type
_entity.pdbx_description
1 polymer ?
#
loop_
_entity_poly.entity_id
_entity_poly.type
_entity_poly.pdbx_seq_one_letter_code
_entity_poly.pdbx_strand_id
1 'polypeptide(L)'
;MENLSSISIFGFIANWSPFFFTFVLLVTIFYFLVTKRWYKEFEGGRPITNKESAIFIINMVLIYILYGSPVDLLSHILFSFHMVQMAFGYLLVAPLFYAAVPEYLQKYIVGLPVLKQIFAIGKKPLVALILFNGAFSVYHLPVVMDNLKMNAFAHNAVIVILFVLALVMFYPIFNKVEPKENHMNGLFKMLYIFGIGMLLTPACALIIFASEPMFRTYTSGDAWLAAMELCVPSGMLDSLKGQGMISGPEYFTNAQPIHDQQTGGIIMKVMQEVFFGFMLGFIFFRWYRDERKDEAEVTRRSLEEARIQRELQNQFR
;
A
#
# COMPACT_ATOMS: atom_id res chain seq x y z
N MET A 1 -8.08 -8.58 -26.80
CA MET A 1 -8.63 -7.21 -26.59
C MET A 1 -10.15 -7.15 -26.76
N GLU A 2 -10.80 -8.15 -27.32
CA GLU A 2 -12.28 -8.15 -27.51
C GLU A 2 -13.09 -8.27 -26.22
N ASN A 3 -12.52 -8.83 -25.15
CA ASN A 3 -13.28 -9.12 -23.92
C ASN A 3 -13.32 -7.98 -22.90
N LEU A 4 -12.45 -6.98 -22.99
CA LEU A 4 -12.51 -5.81 -22.09
C LEU A 4 -13.69 -4.86 -22.41
N SER A 5 -14.23 -4.93 -23.63
CA SER A 5 -15.45 -4.20 -24.00
C SER A 5 -16.71 -4.75 -23.32
N SER A 6 -16.66 -5.99 -22.84
CA SER A 6 -17.81 -6.66 -22.23
C SER A 6 -18.16 -6.14 -20.84
N ILE A 7 -17.20 -5.54 -20.08
CA ILE A 7 -17.51 -4.94 -18.76
C ILE A 7 -18.42 -3.71 -18.85
N SER A 8 -18.54 -3.10 -20.04
CA SER A 8 -19.46 -1.99 -20.26
C SER A 8 -20.93 -2.35 -20.04
N ILE A 9 -21.26 -3.66 -20.06
CA ILE A 9 -22.61 -4.17 -19.78
C ILE A 9 -23.08 -3.78 -18.36
N PHE A 10 -22.17 -3.59 -17.39
CA PHE A 10 -22.49 -3.16 -16.04
C PHE A 10 -22.78 -1.65 -15.93
N GLY A 11 -22.66 -0.90 -17.02
CA GLY A 11 -22.96 0.52 -17.08
C GLY A 11 -21.91 1.41 -16.45
N PHE A 12 -22.11 2.73 -16.57
CA PHE A 12 -21.14 3.74 -16.14
C PHE A 12 -20.92 3.74 -14.63
N ILE A 13 -21.98 3.61 -13.82
CA ILE A 13 -21.92 3.72 -12.36
C ILE A 13 -21.05 2.61 -11.74
N ALA A 14 -21.22 1.36 -12.20
CA ALA A 14 -20.43 0.23 -11.73
C ALA A 14 -18.96 0.31 -12.20
N ASN A 15 -18.72 0.84 -13.40
CA ASN A 15 -17.36 0.95 -13.92
C ASN A 15 -16.55 2.11 -13.34
N TRP A 16 -17.20 3.25 -13.01
CA TRP A 16 -16.49 4.50 -12.67
C TRP A 16 -16.85 5.08 -11.31
N SER A 17 -17.61 4.39 -10.50
CA SER A 17 -17.97 4.73 -9.12
C SER A 17 -18.01 6.24 -8.81
N PRO A 18 -18.98 7.03 -9.35
CA PRO A 18 -18.99 8.49 -9.20
C PRO A 18 -19.10 8.95 -7.76
N PHE A 19 -19.71 8.15 -6.89
CA PHE A 19 -19.76 8.40 -5.45
C PHE A 19 -18.37 8.30 -4.81
N PHE A 20 -17.58 7.29 -5.20
CA PHE A 20 -16.19 7.18 -4.72
C PHE A 20 -15.29 8.27 -5.28
N PHE A 21 -15.48 8.68 -6.54
CA PHE A 21 -14.82 9.86 -7.10
C PHE A 21 -15.08 11.10 -6.26
N THR A 22 -16.35 11.37 -5.93
CA THR A 22 -16.74 12.51 -5.10
C THR A 22 -16.08 12.43 -3.72
N PHE A 23 -16.05 11.26 -3.11
CA PHE A 23 -15.37 11.03 -1.82
C PHE A 23 -13.87 11.36 -1.91
N VAL A 24 -13.17 10.84 -2.91
CA VAL A 24 -11.73 11.11 -3.14
C VAL A 24 -11.48 12.60 -3.38
N LEU A 25 -12.36 13.27 -4.14
CA LEU A 25 -12.29 14.70 -4.38
C LEU A 25 -12.47 15.50 -3.09
N LEU A 26 -13.45 15.15 -2.26
CA LEU A 26 -13.69 15.82 -0.97
C LEU A 26 -12.50 15.63 -0.01
N VAL A 27 -11.93 14.42 0.07
CA VAL A 27 -10.71 14.15 0.85
C VAL A 27 -9.55 15.01 0.34
N THR A 28 -9.42 15.14 -0.97
CA THR A 28 -8.36 15.94 -1.59
C THR A 28 -8.53 17.43 -1.26
N ILE A 29 -9.75 17.97 -1.38
CA ILE A 29 -10.07 19.36 -1.02
C ILE A 29 -9.79 19.58 0.46
N PHE A 30 -10.27 18.69 1.34
CA PHE A 30 -10.07 18.80 2.79
C PHE A 30 -8.58 18.80 3.15
N TYR A 31 -7.79 17.89 2.54
CA TYR A 31 -6.35 17.87 2.73
C TYR A 31 -5.69 19.22 2.38
N PHE A 32 -6.05 19.80 1.23
CA PHE A 32 -5.50 21.11 0.85
C PHE A 32 -6.01 22.27 1.72
N LEU A 33 -7.22 22.20 2.23
CA LEU A 33 -7.70 23.18 3.22
C LEU A 33 -6.86 23.12 4.50
N VAL A 34 -6.62 21.92 5.02
CA VAL A 34 -5.79 21.71 6.22
C VAL A 34 -4.35 22.17 5.99
N THR A 35 -3.74 21.79 4.86
CA THR A 35 -2.31 21.98 4.64
C THR A 35 -1.91 23.33 4.03
N LYS A 36 -2.85 24.05 3.38
CA LYS A 36 -2.60 25.39 2.82
C LYS A 36 -3.22 26.53 3.61
N ARG A 37 -4.35 26.29 4.31
CA ARG A 37 -5.09 27.34 5.00
C ARG A 37 -5.01 27.21 6.51
N TRP A 38 -5.23 26.00 7.05
CA TRP A 38 -5.30 25.73 8.50
C TRP A 38 -3.99 25.20 9.10
N TYR A 39 -2.91 25.16 8.35
CA TYR A 39 -1.63 24.62 8.85
C TYR A 39 -1.11 25.35 10.11
N LYS A 40 -1.49 26.64 10.30
CA LYS A 40 -1.10 27.45 11.46
C LYS A 40 -1.73 27.00 12.78
N GLU A 41 -2.83 26.24 12.71
CA GLU A 41 -3.50 25.67 13.89
C GLU A 41 -2.73 24.47 14.49
N PHE A 42 -1.75 23.97 13.79
CA PHE A 42 -0.95 22.83 14.21
C PHE A 42 0.42 23.27 14.71
N GLU A 43 0.90 22.66 15.79
CA GLU A 43 2.24 22.92 16.32
C GLU A 43 3.32 22.55 15.26
N GLY A 44 4.19 23.50 14.94
CA GLY A 44 5.18 23.36 13.87
C GLY A 44 4.59 23.36 12.45
N GLY A 45 3.36 23.86 12.31
CA GLY A 45 2.67 23.92 11.02
C GLY A 45 3.37 24.83 10.03
N ARG A 46 3.53 24.33 8.81
CA ARG A 46 4.06 25.05 7.65
C ARG A 46 3.22 24.81 6.40
N PRO A 47 3.27 25.71 5.42
CA PRO A 47 2.63 25.42 4.13
C PRO A 47 3.18 24.16 3.51
N ILE A 48 2.32 23.39 2.85
CA ILE A 48 2.71 22.21 2.12
C ILE A 48 3.63 22.57 0.95
N THR A 49 4.63 21.76 0.69
CA THR A 49 5.54 21.90 -0.47
C THR A 49 4.89 21.39 -1.76
N ASN A 50 5.37 21.86 -2.92
CA ASN A 50 4.90 21.39 -4.22
C ASN A 50 5.13 19.87 -4.38
N LYS A 51 6.22 19.34 -3.83
CA LYS A 51 6.52 17.91 -3.87
C LYS A 51 5.50 17.10 -3.05
N GLU A 52 5.20 17.50 -1.82
CA GLU A 52 4.18 16.86 -0.98
C GLU A 52 2.81 16.92 -1.64
N SER A 53 2.45 18.09 -2.23
CA SER A 53 1.20 18.27 -2.97
C SER A 53 1.09 17.32 -4.16
N ALA A 54 2.15 17.22 -4.97
CA ALA A 54 2.16 16.35 -6.15
C ALA A 54 2.04 14.87 -5.75
N ILE A 55 2.78 14.44 -4.72
CA ILE A 55 2.70 13.05 -4.24
C ILE A 55 1.32 12.74 -3.68
N PHE A 56 0.68 13.69 -2.96
CA PHE A 56 -0.69 13.50 -2.47
C PHE A 56 -1.69 13.34 -3.62
N ILE A 57 -1.62 14.20 -4.64
CA ILE A 57 -2.49 14.10 -5.83
C ILE A 57 -2.28 12.74 -6.52
N ILE A 58 -1.02 12.33 -6.73
CA ILE A 58 -0.70 11.02 -7.32
C ILE A 58 -1.34 9.89 -6.50
N ASN A 59 -1.24 9.95 -5.16
CA ASN A 59 -1.85 8.95 -4.29
C ASN A 59 -3.38 8.91 -4.44
N MET A 60 -4.06 10.07 -4.48
CA MET A 60 -5.50 10.14 -4.65
C MET A 60 -5.95 9.61 -6.03
N VAL A 61 -5.19 9.92 -7.07
CA VAL A 61 -5.43 9.37 -8.42
C VAL A 61 -5.23 7.85 -8.44
N LEU A 62 -4.18 7.33 -7.82
CA LEU A 62 -3.96 5.88 -7.70
C LEU A 62 -5.10 5.20 -6.93
N ILE A 63 -5.53 5.76 -5.81
CA ILE A 63 -6.65 5.23 -5.02
C ILE A 63 -7.92 5.19 -5.89
N TYR A 64 -8.21 6.26 -6.65
CA TYR A 64 -9.38 6.26 -7.52
C TYR A 64 -9.25 5.24 -8.64
N ILE A 65 -8.08 5.10 -9.26
CA ILE A 65 -7.84 4.08 -10.28
C ILE A 65 -8.04 2.67 -9.70
N LEU A 66 -7.56 2.40 -8.50
CA LEU A 66 -7.64 1.07 -7.89
C LEU A 66 -9.04 0.71 -7.41
N TYR A 67 -9.80 1.66 -6.84
CA TYR A 67 -11.04 1.39 -6.11
C TYR A 67 -12.28 2.13 -6.66
N GLY A 68 -12.15 2.89 -7.74
CA GLY A 68 -13.24 3.65 -8.33
C GLY A 68 -13.29 3.62 -9.86
N SER A 69 -12.38 2.89 -10.50
CA SER A 69 -12.32 2.73 -11.95
C SER A 69 -12.67 1.29 -12.38
N PRO A 70 -12.71 0.97 -13.67
CA PRO A 70 -12.88 -0.41 -14.14
C PRO A 70 -11.89 -1.44 -13.56
N VAL A 71 -10.77 -1.00 -12.97
CA VAL A 71 -9.83 -1.89 -12.26
C VAL A 71 -10.49 -2.53 -11.05
N ASP A 72 -11.33 -1.80 -10.32
CA ASP A 72 -12.06 -2.33 -9.18
C ASP A 72 -13.03 -3.42 -9.60
N LEU A 73 -13.85 -3.16 -10.61
CA LEU A 73 -14.77 -4.14 -11.18
C LEU A 73 -14.02 -5.40 -11.68
N LEU A 74 -12.90 -5.21 -12.39
CA LEU A 74 -12.07 -6.32 -12.85
C LEU A 74 -11.46 -7.11 -11.70
N SER A 75 -11.17 -6.49 -10.56
CA SER A 75 -10.65 -7.17 -9.37
C SER A 75 -11.67 -8.12 -8.71
N HIS A 76 -12.95 -7.91 -8.98
CA HIS A 76 -14.01 -8.83 -8.57
C HIS A 76 -14.24 -9.95 -9.58
N ILE A 77 -13.93 -9.73 -10.86
CA ILE A 77 -14.05 -10.71 -11.94
C ILE A 77 -12.85 -11.63 -12.00
N LEU A 78 -11.61 -11.06 -11.90
CA LEU A 78 -10.34 -11.73 -12.11
C LEU A 78 -9.44 -11.62 -10.88
N PHE A 79 -8.91 -12.73 -10.44
CA PHE A 79 -7.99 -12.77 -9.30
C PHE A 79 -6.68 -12.00 -9.58
N SER A 80 -6.21 -12.02 -10.82
CA SER A 80 -5.02 -11.25 -11.25
C SER A 80 -5.18 -9.74 -11.00
N PHE A 81 -6.35 -9.17 -11.30
CA PHE A 81 -6.64 -7.76 -11.02
C PHE A 81 -6.80 -7.48 -9.52
N HIS A 82 -7.36 -8.42 -8.76
CA HIS A 82 -7.36 -8.32 -7.30
C HIS A 82 -5.93 -8.20 -6.76
N MET A 83 -4.99 -9.02 -7.24
CA MET A 83 -3.59 -8.95 -6.81
C MET A 83 -2.88 -7.67 -7.27
N VAL A 84 -3.22 -7.10 -8.42
CA VAL A 84 -2.78 -5.75 -8.83
C VAL A 84 -3.25 -4.72 -7.80
N GLN A 85 -4.54 -4.75 -7.43
CA GLN A 85 -5.13 -3.84 -6.46
C GLN A 85 -4.43 -3.94 -5.10
N MET A 86 -4.16 -5.16 -4.61
CA MET A 86 -3.42 -5.42 -3.38
C MET A 86 -1.98 -4.91 -3.44
N ALA A 87 -1.25 -5.20 -4.52
CA ALA A 87 0.14 -4.79 -4.69
C ALA A 87 0.28 -3.26 -4.69
N PHE A 88 -0.47 -2.57 -5.54
CA PHE A 88 -0.42 -1.12 -5.61
C PHE A 88 -0.96 -0.45 -4.35
N GLY A 89 -2.08 -0.91 -3.81
CA GLY A 89 -2.72 -0.33 -2.63
C GLY A 89 -1.81 -0.41 -1.39
N TYR A 90 -1.23 -1.56 -1.13
CA TYR A 90 -0.48 -1.76 0.12
C TYR A 90 1.02 -1.51 -0.02
N LEU A 91 1.65 -1.83 -1.16
CA LEU A 91 3.10 -1.70 -1.30
C LEU A 91 3.55 -0.39 -1.94
N LEU A 92 2.66 0.34 -2.62
CA LEU A 92 2.99 1.64 -3.23
C LEU A 92 2.23 2.80 -2.57
N VAL A 93 0.88 2.74 -2.52
CA VAL A 93 0.05 3.84 -2.00
C VAL A 93 0.33 4.08 -0.51
N ALA A 94 0.40 3.03 0.32
CA ALA A 94 0.64 3.18 1.75
C ALA A 94 1.97 3.89 2.09
N PRO A 95 3.15 3.52 1.53
CA PRO A 95 4.38 4.27 1.79
C PRO A 95 4.39 5.67 1.19
N LEU A 96 3.71 5.93 0.06
CA LEU A 96 3.60 7.27 -0.50
C LEU A 96 2.84 8.25 0.40
N PHE A 97 1.92 7.78 1.26
CA PHE A 97 1.27 8.64 2.25
C PHE A 97 2.27 9.28 3.21
N TYR A 98 3.34 8.58 3.63
CA TYR A 98 4.38 9.17 4.49
C TYR A 98 5.15 10.28 3.78
N ALA A 99 5.34 10.16 2.48
CA ALA A 99 5.99 11.21 1.69
C ALA A 99 5.05 12.40 1.47
N ALA A 100 3.77 12.15 1.24
CA ALA A 100 2.74 13.14 0.96
C ALA A 100 2.37 13.98 2.20
N VAL A 101 2.24 13.35 3.38
CA VAL A 101 1.74 14.03 4.59
C VAL A 101 2.88 14.77 5.30
N PRO A 102 2.75 16.10 5.58
CA PRO A 102 3.73 16.87 6.31
C PRO A 102 3.93 16.35 7.75
N GLU A 103 5.10 16.62 8.33
CA GLU A 103 5.47 16.14 9.67
C GLU A 103 4.48 16.55 10.76
N TYR A 104 4.09 17.83 10.81
CA TYR A 104 3.14 18.33 11.81
C TYR A 104 1.79 17.61 11.75
N LEU A 105 1.32 17.30 10.54
CA LEU A 105 0.07 16.59 10.34
C LEU A 105 0.19 15.10 10.70
N GLN A 106 1.35 14.48 10.41
CA GLN A 106 1.62 13.12 10.89
C GLN A 106 1.64 13.07 12.43
N LYS A 107 2.30 14.04 13.09
CA LYS A 107 2.29 14.17 14.56
C LYS A 107 0.89 14.27 15.12
N TYR A 108 0.06 15.12 14.52
CA TYR A 108 -1.33 15.29 14.94
C TYR A 108 -2.13 13.98 14.78
N ILE A 109 -2.07 13.37 13.61
CA ILE A 109 -2.80 12.12 13.30
C ILE A 109 -2.39 10.99 14.25
N VAL A 110 -1.07 10.75 14.39
CA VAL A 110 -0.54 9.70 15.28
C VAL A 110 -0.82 10.02 16.76
N GLY A 111 -1.02 11.29 17.11
CA GLY A 111 -1.39 11.73 18.47
C GLY A 111 -2.85 11.47 18.86
N LEU A 112 -3.76 11.20 17.89
CA LEU A 112 -5.16 10.91 18.18
C LEU A 112 -5.31 9.61 19.00
N PRO A 113 -6.21 9.55 20.00
CA PRO A 113 -6.23 8.48 21.00
C PRO A 113 -6.19 7.07 20.44
N VAL A 114 -7.04 6.77 19.45
CA VAL A 114 -7.11 5.44 18.81
C VAL A 114 -5.88 5.19 17.94
N LEU A 115 -5.51 6.16 17.08
CA LEU A 115 -4.38 6.04 16.17
C LEU A 115 -3.04 5.95 16.92
N LYS A 116 -2.92 6.62 18.06
CA LYS A 116 -1.75 6.50 18.94
C LYS A 116 -1.50 5.06 19.38
N GLN A 117 -2.54 4.33 19.72
CA GLN A 117 -2.41 2.92 20.12
C GLN A 117 -2.03 2.05 18.91
N ILE A 118 -2.66 2.28 17.75
CA ILE A 118 -2.37 1.55 16.52
C ILE A 118 -0.91 1.80 16.08
N PHE A 119 -0.47 3.05 16.00
CA PHE A 119 0.89 3.39 15.60
C PHE A 119 1.96 3.08 16.67
N ALA A 120 1.57 2.85 17.94
CA ALA A 120 2.48 2.29 18.94
C ALA A 120 2.99 0.89 18.55
N ILE A 121 2.20 0.12 17.80
CA ILE A 121 2.62 -1.15 17.20
C ILE A 121 3.73 -0.90 16.17
N GLY A 122 3.61 0.16 15.36
CA GLY A 122 4.61 0.55 14.37
C GLY A 122 5.99 0.90 14.96
N LYS A 123 6.06 1.26 16.25
CA LYS A 123 7.34 1.45 16.96
C LYS A 123 8.07 0.14 17.26
N LYS A 124 7.41 -1.01 17.07
CA LYS A 124 7.98 -2.35 17.23
C LYS A 124 8.09 -3.02 15.85
N PRO A 125 9.20 -2.84 15.14
CA PRO A 125 9.32 -3.23 13.73
C PRO A 125 8.94 -4.69 13.45
N LEU A 126 9.41 -5.64 14.24
CA LEU A 126 9.10 -7.06 14.07
C LEU A 126 7.60 -7.35 14.24
N VAL A 127 6.94 -6.69 15.20
CA VAL A 127 5.50 -6.87 15.43
C VAL A 127 4.71 -6.31 14.25
N ALA A 128 5.04 -5.10 13.79
CA ALA A 128 4.41 -4.47 12.64
C ALA A 128 4.53 -5.31 11.37
N LEU A 129 5.72 -5.86 11.13
CA LEU A 129 6.05 -6.73 10.02
C LEU A 129 5.24 -8.03 10.05
N ILE A 130 5.17 -8.70 11.21
CA ILE A 130 4.42 -9.96 11.37
C ILE A 130 2.93 -9.71 11.25
N LEU A 131 2.41 -8.62 11.81
CA LEU A 131 0.97 -8.32 11.77
C LEU A 131 0.45 -8.12 10.34
N PHE A 132 1.13 -7.29 9.54
CA PHE A 132 0.70 -7.09 8.16
C PHE A 132 0.81 -8.38 7.34
N ASN A 133 1.99 -9.01 7.34
CA ASN A 133 2.22 -10.20 6.52
C ASN A 133 1.35 -11.39 6.97
N GLY A 134 1.14 -11.55 8.29
CA GLY A 134 0.23 -12.54 8.85
C GLY A 134 -1.22 -12.29 8.45
N ALA A 135 -1.71 -11.06 8.63
CA ALA A 135 -3.07 -10.69 8.23
C ALA A 135 -3.29 -10.85 6.72
N PHE A 136 -2.31 -10.42 5.90
CA PHE A 136 -2.34 -10.59 4.45
C PHE A 136 -2.39 -12.06 4.05
N SER A 137 -1.56 -12.91 4.67
CA SER A 137 -1.53 -14.35 4.42
C SER A 137 -2.83 -15.03 4.84
N VAL A 138 -3.38 -14.69 6.01
CA VAL A 138 -4.67 -15.20 6.51
C VAL A 138 -5.81 -14.79 5.59
N TYR A 139 -5.82 -13.53 5.12
CA TYR A 139 -6.84 -13.07 4.16
C TYR A 139 -6.84 -13.91 2.87
N HIS A 140 -5.68 -14.34 2.37
CA HIS A 140 -5.57 -15.15 1.15
C HIS A 140 -5.72 -16.66 1.39
N LEU A 141 -6.13 -17.11 2.59
CA LEU A 141 -6.60 -18.46 2.76
C LEU A 141 -7.97 -18.62 2.07
N PRO A 142 -8.19 -19.67 1.26
CA PRO A 142 -9.43 -19.82 0.45
C PRO A 142 -10.71 -19.66 1.26
N VAL A 143 -10.81 -20.34 2.40
CA VAL A 143 -11.99 -20.26 3.28
C VAL A 143 -12.24 -18.84 3.79
N VAL A 144 -11.16 -18.11 4.14
CA VAL A 144 -11.26 -16.74 4.68
C VAL A 144 -11.68 -15.77 3.57
N MET A 145 -10.98 -15.81 2.45
CA MET A 145 -11.22 -14.90 1.33
C MET A 145 -12.61 -15.07 0.74
N ASP A 146 -13.05 -16.32 0.48
CA ASP A 146 -14.36 -16.58 -0.09
C ASP A 146 -15.48 -16.08 0.84
N ASN A 147 -15.40 -16.36 2.17
CA ASN A 147 -16.39 -15.88 3.11
C ASN A 147 -16.42 -14.34 3.23
N LEU A 148 -15.26 -13.68 3.21
CA LEU A 148 -15.18 -12.23 3.29
C LEU A 148 -15.73 -11.58 2.01
N LYS A 149 -15.43 -12.14 0.83
CA LYS A 149 -15.93 -11.62 -0.45
C LYS A 149 -17.44 -11.82 -0.66
N MET A 150 -18.07 -12.71 0.04
CA MET A 150 -19.54 -12.84 0.00
C MET A 150 -20.29 -11.87 0.93
N ASN A 151 -19.58 -11.00 1.67
CA ASN A 151 -20.17 -10.02 2.56
C ASN A 151 -19.53 -8.65 2.35
N ALA A 152 -20.31 -7.68 1.82
CA ALA A 152 -19.81 -6.35 1.48
C ALA A 152 -19.16 -5.61 2.64
N PHE A 153 -19.77 -5.65 3.82
CA PHE A 153 -19.21 -4.98 5.00
C PHE A 153 -17.88 -5.62 5.43
N ALA A 154 -17.84 -6.96 5.48
CA ALA A 154 -16.64 -7.69 5.90
C ALA A 154 -15.49 -7.51 4.89
N HIS A 155 -15.79 -7.53 3.59
CA HIS A 155 -14.81 -7.29 2.54
C HIS A 155 -14.21 -5.89 2.63
N ASN A 156 -15.04 -4.85 2.68
CA ASN A 156 -14.57 -3.48 2.80
C ASN A 156 -13.79 -3.24 4.11
N ALA A 157 -14.25 -3.83 5.21
CA ALA A 157 -13.56 -3.72 6.49
C ALA A 157 -12.15 -4.33 6.45
N VAL A 158 -11.98 -5.52 5.87
CA VAL A 158 -10.66 -6.16 5.78
C VAL A 158 -9.71 -5.39 4.85
N ILE A 159 -10.19 -4.84 3.74
CA ILE A 159 -9.38 -3.98 2.86
C ILE A 159 -8.84 -2.77 3.63
N VAL A 160 -9.70 -2.09 4.40
CA VAL A 160 -9.28 -0.95 5.24
C VAL A 160 -8.32 -1.38 6.35
N ILE A 161 -8.58 -2.49 7.02
CA ILE A 161 -7.70 -3.02 8.07
C ILE A 161 -6.32 -3.35 7.49
N LEU A 162 -6.24 -4.04 6.37
CA LEU A 162 -4.97 -4.35 5.71
C LEU A 162 -4.23 -3.07 5.28
N PHE A 163 -4.94 -2.04 4.81
CA PHE A 163 -4.34 -0.76 4.49
C PHE A 163 -3.75 -0.06 5.73
N VAL A 164 -4.47 -0.06 6.84
CA VAL A 164 -3.94 0.48 8.12
C VAL A 164 -2.74 -0.32 8.60
N LEU A 165 -2.78 -1.65 8.50
CA LEU A 165 -1.64 -2.50 8.85
C LEU A 165 -0.43 -2.27 7.92
N ALA A 166 -0.66 -1.99 6.63
CA ALA A 166 0.40 -1.59 5.71
C ALA A 166 1.04 -0.26 6.12
N LEU A 167 0.23 0.74 6.52
CA LEU A 167 0.75 1.99 7.08
C LEU A 167 1.59 1.72 8.35
N VAL A 168 1.11 0.89 9.27
CA VAL A 168 1.83 0.52 10.49
C VAL A 168 3.13 -0.22 10.16
N MET A 169 3.14 -1.10 9.17
CA MET A 169 4.33 -1.82 8.70
C MET A 169 5.39 -0.86 8.13
N PHE A 170 4.99 0.15 7.38
CA PHE A 170 5.94 1.12 6.83
C PHE A 170 6.34 2.24 7.80
N TYR A 171 5.68 2.36 8.96
CA TYR A 171 5.97 3.37 9.95
C TYR A 171 7.45 3.39 10.40
N PRO A 172 8.11 2.26 10.73
CA PRO A 172 9.50 2.26 11.17
C PRO A 172 10.48 2.84 10.14
N ILE A 173 10.12 2.78 8.85
CA ILE A 173 10.99 3.22 7.75
C ILE A 173 10.81 4.70 7.44
N PHE A 174 9.53 5.14 7.35
CA PHE A 174 9.17 6.41 6.70
C PHE A 174 8.56 7.45 7.66
N ASN A 175 8.33 7.13 8.95
CA ASN A 175 7.75 8.10 9.89
C ASN A 175 8.63 9.35 10.03
N LYS A 176 7.97 10.49 10.27
CA LYS A 176 8.59 11.78 10.55
C LYS A 176 8.30 12.26 11.99
N VAL A 177 7.67 11.41 12.80
CA VAL A 177 7.14 11.75 14.13
C VAL A 177 8.16 11.48 15.22
N GLU A 178 8.88 10.38 15.11
CA GLU A 178 9.88 9.99 16.11
C GLU A 178 11.12 10.86 16.03
N PRO A 179 11.80 11.13 17.17
CA PRO A 179 13.11 11.76 17.17
C PRO A 179 14.11 10.99 16.30
N LYS A 180 15.06 11.69 15.70
CA LYS A 180 16.05 11.08 14.79
C LYS A 180 16.85 9.96 15.44
N GLU A 181 17.10 10.06 16.74
CA GLU A 181 17.85 9.07 17.53
C GLU A 181 17.12 7.72 17.62
N ASN A 182 15.79 7.75 17.50
CA ASN A 182 14.94 6.55 17.53
C ASN A 182 14.67 5.98 16.12
N HIS A 183 15.20 6.62 15.07
CA HIS A 183 15.06 6.11 13.72
C HIS A 183 15.98 4.91 13.50
N MET A 184 15.46 3.90 12.84
CA MET A 184 16.29 2.80 12.36
C MET A 184 17.41 3.34 11.46
N ASN A 185 18.63 2.84 11.63
CA ASN A 185 19.72 3.16 10.71
C ASN A 185 19.46 2.58 9.30
N GLY A 186 20.19 3.05 8.30
CA GLY A 186 19.94 2.68 6.91
C GLY A 186 20.06 1.19 6.66
N LEU A 187 21.04 0.52 7.27
CA LEU A 187 21.26 -0.93 7.13
C LEU A 187 20.08 -1.73 7.69
N PHE A 188 19.60 -1.37 8.89
CA PHE A 188 18.43 -2.03 9.48
C PHE A 188 17.14 -1.77 8.68
N LYS A 189 16.96 -0.57 8.07
CA LYS A 189 15.84 -0.31 7.17
C LYS A 189 15.88 -1.23 5.94
N MET A 190 17.05 -1.44 5.35
CA MET A 190 17.22 -2.35 4.22
C MET A 190 16.90 -3.80 4.61
N LEU A 191 17.43 -4.26 5.76
CA LEU A 191 17.14 -5.60 6.29
C LEU A 191 15.63 -5.78 6.59
N TYR A 192 14.98 -4.74 7.09
CA TYR A 192 13.56 -4.75 7.38
C TYR A 192 12.71 -4.89 6.10
N ILE A 193 13.03 -4.15 5.02
CA ILE A 193 12.33 -4.30 3.72
C ILE A 193 12.54 -5.71 3.17
N PHE A 194 13.75 -6.24 3.26
CA PHE A 194 14.03 -7.61 2.87
C PHE A 194 13.17 -8.61 3.66
N GLY A 195 13.04 -8.40 4.98
CA GLY A 195 12.18 -9.19 5.86
C GLY A 195 10.69 -9.13 5.46
N ILE A 196 10.18 -7.94 5.08
CA ILE A 196 8.81 -7.81 4.55
C ILE A 196 8.63 -8.71 3.32
N GLY A 197 9.57 -8.63 2.36
CA GLY A 197 9.53 -9.43 1.14
C GLY A 197 9.59 -10.93 1.38
N MET A 198 10.44 -11.35 2.32
CA MET A 198 10.55 -12.77 2.69
C MET A 198 9.25 -13.33 3.28
N LEU A 199 8.61 -12.59 4.19
CA LEU A 199 7.38 -13.04 4.85
C LEU A 199 6.15 -13.01 3.94
N LEU A 200 6.16 -12.18 2.90
CA LEU A 200 5.08 -12.15 1.90
C LEU A 200 5.19 -13.30 0.89
N THR A 201 6.40 -13.80 0.66
CA THR A 201 6.69 -14.83 -0.34
C THR A 201 5.92 -16.14 -0.15
N PRO A 202 5.76 -16.72 1.07
CA PRO A 202 5.00 -17.96 1.25
C PRO A 202 3.56 -17.89 0.78
N ALA A 203 2.86 -16.78 1.04
CA ALA A 203 1.48 -16.58 0.57
C ALA A 203 1.41 -16.57 -0.96
N CYS A 204 2.32 -15.83 -1.62
CA CYS A 204 2.39 -15.81 -3.08
C CYS A 204 2.74 -17.18 -3.64
N ALA A 205 3.68 -17.91 -3.01
CA ALA A 205 4.10 -19.23 -3.46
C ALA A 205 2.96 -20.25 -3.43
N LEU A 206 2.15 -20.26 -2.36
CA LEU A 206 0.96 -21.12 -2.28
C LEU A 206 -0.02 -20.87 -3.43
N ILE A 207 -0.22 -19.62 -3.82
CA ILE A 207 -1.12 -19.23 -4.91
C ILE A 207 -0.53 -19.60 -6.27
N ILE A 208 0.78 -19.37 -6.49
CA ILE A 208 1.47 -19.64 -7.76
C ILE A 208 1.58 -21.13 -8.05
N PHE A 209 1.90 -21.93 -7.03
CA PHE A 209 2.17 -23.36 -7.19
C PHE A 209 0.95 -24.24 -6.90
N ALA A 210 -0.24 -23.65 -6.73
CA ALA A 210 -1.47 -24.43 -6.64
C ALA A 210 -1.72 -25.23 -7.92
N SER A 211 -2.11 -26.48 -7.76
CA SER A 211 -2.48 -27.37 -8.88
C SER A 211 -3.92 -27.22 -9.34
N GLU A 212 -4.77 -26.64 -8.49
CA GLU A 212 -6.20 -26.42 -8.72
C GLU A 212 -6.60 -25.00 -8.28
N PRO A 213 -7.68 -24.43 -8.87
CA PRO A 213 -8.20 -23.14 -8.44
C PRO A 213 -8.62 -23.17 -6.97
N MET A 214 -8.08 -22.28 -6.16
CA MET A 214 -8.29 -22.25 -4.71
C MET A 214 -9.53 -21.44 -4.31
N PHE A 215 -9.88 -20.39 -5.05
CA PHE A 215 -10.88 -19.38 -4.68
C PHE A 215 -12.19 -19.58 -5.44
N ARG A 216 -13.22 -20.03 -4.72
CA ARG A 216 -14.55 -20.28 -5.29
C ARG A 216 -15.21 -19.01 -5.84
N THR A 217 -14.94 -17.87 -5.24
CA THR A 217 -15.45 -16.56 -5.69
C THR A 217 -14.87 -16.10 -7.03
N TYR A 218 -13.89 -16.82 -7.59
CA TYR A 218 -13.35 -16.60 -8.94
C TYR A 218 -13.54 -17.79 -9.89
N THR A 219 -14.19 -18.86 -9.42
CA THR A 219 -14.32 -20.11 -10.20
C THR A 219 -15.77 -20.58 -10.35
N SER A 220 -16.54 -20.60 -9.26
CA SER A 220 -17.88 -21.16 -9.29
C SER A 220 -18.93 -20.08 -9.55
N GLY A 221 -19.86 -20.34 -10.48
CA GLY A 221 -20.87 -19.40 -10.92
C GLY A 221 -21.66 -18.75 -9.77
N ASP A 222 -22.17 -19.53 -8.80
CA ASP A 222 -22.96 -18.98 -7.69
C ASP A 222 -22.12 -18.16 -6.70
N ALA A 223 -20.92 -18.63 -6.35
CA ALA A 223 -20.03 -17.90 -5.45
C ALA A 223 -19.48 -16.63 -6.13
N TRP A 224 -19.17 -16.70 -7.42
CA TRP A 224 -18.74 -15.56 -8.20
C TRP A 224 -19.85 -14.51 -8.31
N LEU A 225 -21.10 -14.93 -8.61
CA LEU A 225 -22.25 -14.01 -8.69
C LEU A 225 -22.49 -13.31 -7.35
N ALA A 226 -22.42 -14.03 -6.21
CA ALA A 226 -22.53 -13.43 -4.90
C ALA A 226 -21.42 -12.40 -4.61
N ALA A 227 -20.17 -12.67 -5.05
CA ALA A 227 -19.07 -11.73 -4.92
C ALA A 227 -19.23 -10.49 -5.82
N MET A 228 -19.88 -10.62 -6.99
CA MET A 228 -20.16 -9.50 -7.91
C MET A 228 -21.17 -8.50 -7.33
N GLU A 229 -22.03 -8.89 -6.38
CA GLU A 229 -22.94 -7.98 -5.70
C GLU A 229 -22.21 -6.89 -4.89
N LEU A 230 -20.91 -7.04 -4.65
CA LEU A 230 -20.08 -6.02 -4.00
C LEU A 230 -19.94 -4.74 -4.84
N CYS A 231 -19.95 -4.87 -6.18
CA CYS A 231 -19.69 -3.75 -7.09
C CYS A 231 -20.77 -3.51 -8.13
N VAL A 232 -21.68 -4.49 -8.33
CA VAL A 232 -22.77 -4.39 -9.30
C VAL A 232 -24.13 -4.45 -8.58
N PRO A 233 -25.07 -3.54 -8.86
CA PRO A 233 -26.39 -3.59 -8.26
C PRO A 233 -27.09 -4.94 -8.50
N SER A 234 -27.67 -5.55 -7.45
CA SER A 234 -28.30 -6.87 -7.50
C SER A 234 -29.36 -6.98 -8.60
N GLY A 235 -30.21 -5.98 -8.78
CA GLY A 235 -31.23 -5.99 -9.84
C GLY A 235 -30.67 -6.07 -11.25
N MET A 236 -29.45 -5.58 -11.50
CA MET A 236 -28.75 -5.71 -12.77
C MET A 236 -28.21 -7.13 -12.95
N LEU A 237 -27.58 -7.68 -11.92
CA LEU A 237 -27.07 -9.06 -11.94
C LEU A 237 -28.20 -10.07 -12.15
N ASP A 238 -29.33 -9.91 -11.45
CA ASP A 238 -30.51 -10.76 -11.59
C ASP A 238 -31.08 -10.69 -13.02
N SER A 239 -31.14 -9.52 -13.62
CA SER A 239 -31.57 -9.32 -14.98
C SER A 239 -30.66 -10.03 -15.98
N LEU A 240 -29.33 -9.90 -15.83
CA LEU A 240 -28.35 -10.54 -16.72
C LEU A 240 -28.31 -12.07 -16.53
N LYS A 241 -28.46 -12.55 -15.30
CA LYS A 241 -28.56 -13.96 -14.95
C LYS A 241 -29.87 -14.56 -15.54
N GLY A 242 -30.99 -13.88 -15.36
CA GLY A 242 -32.31 -14.32 -15.88
C GLY A 242 -32.38 -14.42 -17.39
N GLN A 243 -31.57 -13.64 -18.10
CA GLN A 243 -31.42 -13.70 -19.56
C GLN A 243 -30.37 -14.74 -20.00
N GLY A 244 -29.73 -15.47 -19.09
CA GLY A 244 -28.66 -16.41 -19.38
C GLY A 244 -27.39 -15.78 -19.96
N MET A 245 -27.22 -14.47 -19.78
CA MET A 245 -26.09 -13.73 -20.36
C MET A 245 -24.82 -13.89 -19.59
N ILE A 246 -24.90 -14.12 -18.24
CA ILE A 246 -23.74 -14.24 -17.36
C ILE A 246 -23.92 -15.44 -16.43
N SER A 247 -22.93 -16.34 -16.42
CA SER A 247 -22.88 -17.52 -15.54
C SER A 247 -21.65 -17.49 -14.62
N GLY A 248 -20.58 -16.79 -15.00
CA GLY A 248 -19.32 -16.73 -14.26
C GLY A 248 -18.28 -15.85 -14.96
N PRO A 249 -17.01 -15.92 -14.52
CA PRO A 249 -15.92 -15.14 -15.08
C PRO A 249 -15.61 -15.49 -16.55
N GLU A 250 -16.00 -16.66 -17.01
CA GLU A 250 -15.80 -17.15 -18.38
C GLU A 250 -16.41 -16.24 -19.45
N TYR A 251 -17.42 -15.46 -19.08
CA TYR A 251 -18.01 -14.47 -19.99
C TYR A 251 -17.04 -13.32 -20.31
N PHE A 252 -16.15 -12.98 -19.38
CA PHE A 252 -15.24 -11.83 -19.49
C PHE A 252 -13.82 -12.23 -19.89
N THR A 253 -13.47 -13.49 -19.76
CA THR A 253 -12.12 -13.98 -20.03
C THR A 253 -12.13 -15.40 -20.59
N ASN A 254 -11.18 -15.67 -21.48
CA ASN A 254 -10.89 -17.04 -21.95
C ASN A 254 -9.80 -17.71 -21.08
N ALA A 255 -9.27 -16.99 -20.07
CA ALA A 255 -8.27 -17.56 -19.16
C ALA A 255 -8.93 -18.59 -18.24
N GLN A 256 -8.31 -19.73 -18.09
CA GLN A 256 -8.73 -20.71 -17.10
C GLN A 256 -8.52 -20.13 -15.70
N PRO A 257 -9.42 -20.37 -14.72
CA PRO A 257 -9.31 -19.82 -13.36
C PRO A 257 -7.98 -20.11 -12.69
N ILE A 258 -7.40 -21.28 -12.92
CA ILE A 258 -6.07 -21.61 -12.36
C ILE A 258 -4.97 -20.73 -12.93
N HIS A 259 -4.99 -20.42 -14.23
CA HIS A 259 -3.97 -19.58 -14.86
C HIS A 259 -4.14 -18.11 -14.44
N ASP A 260 -5.37 -17.61 -14.28
CA ASP A 260 -5.62 -16.28 -13.75
C ASP A 260 -5.12 -16.16 -12.30
N GLN A 261 -5.41 -17.17 -11.47
CA GLN A 261 -4.91 -17.24 -10.09
C GLN A 261 -3.38 -17.22 -10.01
N GLN A 262 -2.72 -18.10 -10.78
CA GLN A 262 -1.26 -18.17 -10.83
C GLN A 262 -0.65 -16.86 -11.33
N THR A 263 -1.24 -16.27 -12.37
CA THR A 263 -0.85 -14.95 -12.89
C THR A 263 -0.97 -13.87 -11.83
N GLY A 264 -2.05 -13.87 -11.06
CA GLY A 264 -2.22 -12.94 -9.93
C GLY A 264 -1.11 -13.06 -8.89
N GLY A 265 -0.76 -14.29 -8.49
CA GLY A 265 0.37 -14.54 -7.58
C GLY A 265 1.70 -14.06 -8.14
N ILE A 266 1.96 -14.29 -9.42
CA ILE A 266 3.17 -13.82 -10.13
C ILE A 266 3.20 -12.28 -10.16
N ILE A 267 2.09 -11.63 -10.53
CA ILE A 267 1.98 -10.17 -10.56
C ILE A 267 2.31 -9.58 -9.18
N MET A 268 1.69 -10.11 -8.12
CA MET A 268 1.98 -9.65 -6.76
C MET A 268 3.46 -9.76 -6.43
N LYS A 269 4.08 -10.90 -6.75
CA LYS A 269 5.52 -11.12 -6.47
C LYS A 269 6.40 -10.19 -7.28
N VAL A 270 6.16 -10.04 -8.58
CA VAL A 270 6.94 -9.15 -9.44
C VAL A 270 6.81 -7.70 -8.99
N MET A 271 5.60 -7.22 -8.72
CA MET A 271 5.38 -5.85 -8.25
C MET A 271 6.01 -5.60 -6.89
N GLN A 272 5.97 -6.58 -5.98
CA GLN A 272 6.68 -6.53 -4.71
C GLN A 272 8.19 -6.31 -4.91
N GLU A 273 8.84 -7.11 -5.76
CA GLU A 273 10.28 -6.98 -6.03
C GLU A 273 10.62 -5.61 -6.65
N VAL A 274 9.80 -5.13 -7.58
CA VAL A 274 9.96 -3.82 -8.21
C VAL A 274 9.87 -2.72 -7.15
N PHE A 275 8.80 -2.67 -6.36
CA PHE A 275 8.61 -1.60 -5.36
C PHE A 275 9.67 -1.66 -4.26
N PHE A 276 9.99 -2.84 -3.76
CA PHE A 276 11.01 -2.99 -2.72
C PHE A 276 12.42 -2.72 -3.26
N GLY A 277 12.71 -3.08 -4.51
CA GLY A 277 13.96 -2.72 -5.17
C GLY A 277 14.16 -1.20 -5.26
N PHE A 278 13.13 -0.45 -5.63
CA PHE A 278 13.16 1.03 -5.62
C PHE A 278 13.35 1.58 -4.21
N MET A 279 12.65 1.06 -3.21
CA MET A 279 12.78 1.49 -1.82
C MET A 279 14.19 1.19 -1.28
N LEU A 280 14.72 -0.01 -1.53
CA LEU A 280 16.07 -0.40 -1.14
C LEU A 280 17.10 0.52 -1.78
N GLY A 281 17.00 0.77 -3.09
CA GLY A 281 17.90 1.71 -3.78
C GLY A 281 17.84 3.11 -3.17
N PHE A 282 16.65 3.65 -2.93
CA PHE A 282 16.47 4.96 -2.33
C PHE A 282 17.09 5.05 -0.92
N ILE A 283 16.87 4.06 -0.07
CA ILE A 283 17.39 4.01 1.29
C ILE A 283 18.90 3.83 1.27
N PHE A 284 19.42 2.94 0.42
CA PHE A 284 20.87 2.70 0.26
C PHE A 284 21.61 3.97 -0.15
N PHE A 285 21.17 4.65 -1.22
CA PHE A 285 21.85 5.86 -1.67
C PHE A 285 21.77 7.01 -0.66
N ARG A 286 20.67 7.10 0.09
CA ARG A 286 20.54 8.07 1.18
C ARG A 286 21.50 7.75 2.32
N TRP A 287 21.49 6.51 2.81
CA TRP A 287 22.38 6.05 3.87
C TRP A 287 23.85 6.23 3.50
N TYR A 288 24.24 5.81 2.28
CA TYR A 288 25.61 5.92 1.79
C TYR A 288 26.10 7.39 1.73
N ARG A 289 25.22 8.31 1.32
CA ARG A 289 25.57 9.74 1.31
C ARG A 289 25.73 10.32 2.71
N ASP A 290 24.88 9.89 3.64
CA ASP A 290 24.93 10.37 5.01
C ASP A 290 26.20 9.83 5.69
N GLU A 291 26.54 8.54 5.54
CA GLU A 291 27.75 7.90 6.05
C GLU A 291 29.02 8.60 5.56
N ARG A 292 29.09 8.88 4.26
CA ARG A 292 30.27 9.60 3.68
C ARG A 292 30.43 11.02 4.22
N LYS A 293 29.36 11.70 4.57
CA LYS A 293 29.44 13.03 5.19
C LYS A 293 29.98 12.93 6.61
N ASP A 294 29.49 11.95 7.38
CA ASP A 294 29.93 11.71 8.74
C ASP A 294 31.40 11.32 8.79
N GLU A 295 31.88 10.42 7.90
CA GLU A 295 33.31 10.09 7.76
C GLU A 295 34.16 11.32 7.43
N ALA A 296 33.71 12.15 6.49
CA ALA A 296 34.44 13.37 6.11
C ALA A 296 34.50 14.38 7.27
N GLU A 297 33.45 14.49 8.07
CA GLU A 297 33.43 15.37 9.24
C GLU A 297 34.34 14.85 10.36
N VAL A 298 34.30 13.53 10.64
CA VAL A 298 35.21 12.88 11.62
C VAL A 298 36.65 13.06 11.19
N THR A 299 37.00 12.84 9.93
CA THR A 299 38.35 13.04 9.40
C THR A 299 38.78 14.49 9.53
N ARG A 300 37.91 15.46 9.23
CA ARG A 300 38.21 16.88 9.39
C ARG A 300 38.48 17.24 10.84
N ARG A 301 37.67 16.77 11.79
CA ARG A 301 37.85 17.01 13.23
C ARG A 301 39.17 16.43 13.74
N SER A 302 39.50 15.20 13.36
CA SER A 302 40.76 14.55 13.78
C SER A 302 41.98 15.26 13.21
N LEU A 303 41.93 15.79 12.01
CA LEU A 303 43.00 16.60 11.40
C LEU A 303 43.17 17.95 12.12
N GLU A 304 42.06 18.58 12.51
CA GLU A 304 42.07 19.85 13.23
C GLU A 304 42.62 19.68 14.65
N GLU A 305 42.22 18.63 15.37
CA GLU A 305 42.76 18.26 16.66
C GLU A 305 44.29 17.98 16.59
N ALA A 306 44.72 17.22 15.59
CA ALA A 306 46.14 16.94 15.38
C ALA A 306 46.95 18.22 15.05
N ARG A 307 46.34 19.18 14.35
CA ARG A 307 46.96 20.49 14.08
C ARG A 307 47.11 21.29 15.35
N ILE A 308 46.05 21.40 16.15
CA ILE A 308 46.09 22.12 17.47
C ILE A 308 47.14 21.50 18.39
N GLN A 309 47.20 20.17 18.47
CA GLN A 309 48.24 19.50 19.30
C GLN A 309 49.66 19.81 18.83
N ARG A 310 49.90 19.85 17.52
CA ARG A 310 51.22 20.23 16.96
C ARG A 310 51.56 21.69 17.28
N GLU A 311 50.63 22.61 17.18
CA GLU A 311 50.82 24.02 17.48
C GLU A 311 51.15 24.23 18.98
N LEU A 312 50.42 23.53 19.88
CA LEU A 312 50.70 23.52 21.30
C LEU A 312 52.13 22.97 21.63
N GLN A 313 52.49 21.83 21.02
CA GLN A 313 53.83 21.26 21.20
C GLN A 313 54.95 22.21 20.73
N ASN A 314 54.72 22.98 19.67
CA ASN A 314 55.69 23.95 19.15
C ASN A 314 55.79 25.21 20.04
N GLN A 315 54.75 25.57 20.81
CA GLN A 315 54.79 26.68 21.77
C GLN A 315 55.56 26.37 23.05
N PHE A 316 55.71 25.08 23.40
CA PHE A 316 56.43 24.62 24.58
C PHE A 316 57.87 24.16 24.30
N ARG A 317 58.36 24.33 23.07
CA ARG A 317 59.77 24.18 22.66
C ARG A 317 60.43 25.53 22.51
#